data_71d6dd8131af7b49cc34747df37d0db1
#
_entry.id   71d6dd8131af7b49cc34747df37d0db1
#
_cell.length_a   1.000
_cell.length_b   1.000
_cell.length_c   1.000
_cell.angle_alpha   90.00
_cell.angle_beta   90.00
_cell.angle_gamma   90.00
#
_symmetry.space_group_name_H-M   'P 1'
#
loop_
_entity.id
_entity.type
_entity.pdbx_description
1 polymer ?
#
loop_
_entity_poly.entity_id
_entity_poly.type
_entity_poly.pdbx_seq_one_letter_code
_entity_poly.pdbx_strand_id
1 'polypeptide(L)'
;MNLILLGAPGAGKGTQAELLVHKLSIPAISTGNMLREAIANGTELGRKAKEYMDAGNLVPDELILGIVADRVAQPDCQGGFILDGVPRTLAQAEALEAAGVKIDHVVSIEVDDREIEGRMTGRRVCGKCGASFHITANPPKIDGICDSCGGELIIRKDDAPETVRNRLAVYHATTEVLKDFYGKLGRLVEVNGSQSIEKANEDILAAIGAKV
;
A
#
# COMPACT_ATOMS: atom_id res chain seq x y z
N MET A 1 13.53 -1.08 11.95
CA MET A 1 12.08 -0.95 12.26
C MET A 1 11.29 -1.51 11.09
N ASN A 2 10.38 -2.45 11.35
CA ASN A 2 9.55 -3.07 10.31
C ASN A 2 8.09 -2.65 10.51
N LEU A 3 7.51 -2.06 9.48
CA LEU A 3 6.17 -1.50 9.52
C LEU A 3 5.24 -2.21 8.53
N ILE A 4 3.96 -2.30 8.89
CA ILE A 4 2.87 -2.63 7.97
C ILE A 4 1.96 -1.40 7.86
N LEU A 5 1.56 -1.04 6.63
CA LEU A 5 0.52 -0.06 6.39
C LEU A 5 -0.77 -0.78 6.02
N LEU A 6 -1.79 -0.65 6.88
CA LEU A 6 -3.15 -1.07 6.65
C LEU A 6 -4.05 0.12 6.26
N GLY A 7 -5.21 -0.18 5.76
CA GLY A 7 -6.23 0.79 5.37
C GLY A 7 -6.85 0.43 4.03
N ALA A 8 -8.03 0.97 3.77
CA ALA A 8 -8.80 0.74 2.56
C ALA A 8 -8.02 1.12 1.28
N PRO A 9 -8.37 0.57 0.10
CA PRO A 9 -7.82 1.05 -1.16
C PRO A 9 -8.10 2.55 -1.31
N GLY A 10 -7.07 3.36 -1.62
CA GLY A 10 -7.24 4.83 -1.68
C GLY A 10 -7.05 5.59 -0.37
N ALA A 11 -6.85 4.92 0.77
CA ALA A 11 -6.63 5.58 2.07
C ALA A 11 -5.33 6.42 2.17
N GLY A 12 -4.41 6.31 1.20
CA GLY A 12 -3.17 7.08 1.18
C GLY A 12 -1.92 6.29 1.61
N LYS A 13 -2.01 4.96 1.76
CA LYS A 13 -0.87 4.10 2.16
C LYS A 13 0.39 4.34 1.35
N GLY A 14 0.31 4.33 0.02
CA GLY A 14 1.46 4.54 -0.85
C GLY A 14 2.10 5.92 -0.67
N THR A 15 1.28 6.98 -0.53
CA THR A 15 1.76 8.34 -0.26
C THR A 15 2.50 8.42 1.08
N GLN A 16 1.94 7.80 2.12
CA GLN A 16 2.59 7.75 3.42
C GLN A 16 3.85 6.88 3.40
N ALA A 17 3.82 5.76 2.66
CA ALA A 17 5.01 4.92 2.48
C ALA A 17 6.18 5.70 1.86
N GLU A 18 5.94 6.49 0.80
CA GLU A 18 6.97 7.34 0.17
C GLU A 18 7.59 8.34 1.16
N LEU A 19 6.77 9.01 1.97
CA LEU A 19 7.25 9.94 2.99
C LEU A 19 8.05 9.23 4.09
N LEU A 20 7.57 8.08 4.55
CA LEU A 20 8.23 7.29 5.59
C LEU A 20 9.57 6.71 5.11
N VAL A 21 9.68 6.28 3.84
CA VAL A 21 10.96 5.84 3.24
C VAL A 21 12.02 6.92 3.40
N HIS A 22 11.70 8.17 3.07
CA HIS A 22 12.65 9.28 3.20
C HIS A 22 13.01 9.60 4.64
N LYS A 23 12.05 9.55 5.56
CA LYS A 23 12.27 9.92 6.96
C LYS A 23 12.93 8.82 7.78
N LEU A 24 12.62 7.56 7.50
CA LEU A 24 13.12 6.41 8.25
C LEU A 24 14.33 5.75 7.58
N SER A 25 14.65 6.11 6.34
CA SER A 25 15.73 5.51 5.52
C SER A 25 15.60 3.97 5.41
N ILE A 26 14.38 3.46 5.27
CA ILE A 26 14.05 2.05 5.06
C ILE A 26 13.22 1.88 3.78
N PRO A 27 13.36 0.78 3.03
CA PRO A 27 12.62 0.59 1.78
C PRO A 27 11.13 0.30 2.02
N ALA A 28 10.28 0.73 1.08
CA ALA A 28 8.90 0.30 0.99
C ALA A 28 8.75 -0.87 0.02
N ILE A 29 8.04 -1.90 0.45
CA ILE A 29 7.69 -3.09 -0.32
C ILE A 29 6.21 -3.00 -0.64
N SER A 30 5.88 -2.51 -1.84
CA SER A 30 4.50 -2.42 -2.32
C SER A 30 4.18 -3.60 -3.23
N THR A 31 3.44 -4.58 -2.71
CA THR A 31 3.03 -5.76 -3.49
C THR A 31 2.21 -5.37 -4.73
N GLY A 32 1.39 -4.34 -4.62
CA GLY A 32 0.64 -3.81 -5.76
C GLY A 32 1.53 -3.26 -6.87
N ASN A 33 2.63 -2.57 -6.54
CA ASN A 33 3.58 -2.08 -7.54
C ASN A 33 4.38 -3.23 -8.17
N MET A 34 4.86 -4.17 -7.35
CA MET A 34 5.59 -5.35 -7.83
C MET A 34 4.74 -6.18 -8.82
N LEU A 35 3.46 -6.39 -8.52
CA LEU A 35 2.55 -7.11 -9.42
C LEU A 35 2.29 -6.32 -10.72
N ARG A 36 2.11 -5.00 -10.64
CA ARG A 36 1.94 -4.17 -11.84
C ARG A 36 3.19 -4.16 -12.73
N GLU A 37 4.36 -4.11 -12.13
CA GLU A 37 5.63 -4.25 -12.86
C GLU A 37 5.74 -5.63 -13.52
N ALA A 38 5.39 -6.70 -12.81
CA ALA A 38 5.35 -8.05 -13.35
C ALA A 38 4.37 -8.17 -14.54
N ILE A 39 3.21 -7.50 -14.48
CA ILE A 39 2.23 -7.43 -15.58
C ILE A 39 2.81 -6.66 -16.76
N ALA A 40 3.43 -5.51 -16.54
CA ALA A 40 4.02 -4.69 -17.59
C ALA A 40 5.16 -5.43 -18.32
N ASN A 41 5.95 -6.21 -17.58
CA ASN A 41 7.05 -7.02 -18.10
C ASN A 41 6.57 -8.37 -18.69
N GLY A 42 5.28 -8.70 -18.64
CA GLY A 42 4.72 -9.93 -19.20
C GLY A 42 5.22 -11.23 -18.56
N THR A 43 5.66 -11.17 -17.30
CA THR A 43 6.15 -12.34 -16.56
C THR A 43 5.03 -13.35 -16.30
N GLU A 44 5.38 -14.59 -15.95
CA GLU A 44 4.39 -15.60 -15.56
C GLU A 44 3.55 -15.15 -14.37
N LEU A 45 4.19 -14.56 -13.34
CA LEU A 45 3.52 -13.96 -12.20
C LEU A 45 2.54 -12.86 -12.63
N GLY A 46 2.99 -11.96 -13.52
CA GLY A 46 2.16 -10.88 -14.05
C GLY A 46 0.93 -11.39 -14.79
N ARG A 47 1.06 -12.42 -15.61
CA ARG A 47 -0.07 -13.04 -16.31
C ARG A 47 -1.09 -13.62 -15.33
N LYS A 48 -0.63 -14.33 -14.30
CA LYS A 48 -1.51 -14.91 -13.25
C LYS A 48 -2.20 -13.84 -12.41
N ALA A 49 -1.49 -12.76 -12.05
CA ALA A 49 -2.02 -11.71 -11.19
C ALA A 49 -3.02 -10.77 -11.89
N LYS A 50 -2.88 -10.61 -13.22
CA LYS A 50 -3.60 -9.60 -14.00
C LYS A 50 -5.12 -9.69 -13.87
N GLU A 51 -5.71 -10.88 -14.01
CA GLU A 51 -7.15 -11.07 -13.95
C GLU A 51 -7.73 -10.70 -12.57
N TYR A 52 -7.03 -11.07 -11.49
CA TYR A 52 -7.43 -10.72 -10.13
C TYR A 52 -7.40 -9.21 -9.92
N MET A 53 -6.32 -8.55 -10.35
CA MET A 53 -6.15 -7.11 -10.17
C MET A 53 -7.11 -6.28 -11.00
N ASP A 54 -7.36 -6.66 -12.26
CA ASP A 54 -8.30 -5.98 -13.14
C ASP A 54 -9.75 -6.07 -12.59
N ALA A 55 -10.11 -7.17 -11.93
CA ALA A 55 -11.39 -7.36 -11.26
C ALA A 55 -11.47 -6.74 -9.84
N GLY A 56 -10.36 -6.25 -9.29
CA GLY A 56 -10.29 -5.72 -7.93
C GLY A 56 -10.26 -6.80 -6.83
N ASN A 57 -9.99 -8.05 -7.19
CA ASN A 57 -9.86 -9.17 -6.29
C ASN A 57 -8.43 -9.31 -5.75
N LEU A 58 -8.25 -10.11 -4.69
CA LEU A 58 -6.93 -10.44 -4.16
C LEU A 58 -6.26 -11.51 -5.02
N VAL A 59 -4.97 -11.32 -5.27
CA VAL A 59 -4.10 -12.36 -5.84
C VAL A 59 -3.89 -13.46 -4.80
N PRO A 60 -3.83 -14.76 -5.17
CA PRO A 60 -3.65 -15.86 -4.23
C PRO A 60 -2.50 -15.66 -3.24
N ASP A 61 -2.73 -15.99 -1.97
CA ASP A 61 -1.82 -15.73 -0.86
C ASP A 61 -0.43 -16.32 -1.07
N GLU A 62 -0.34 -17.53 -1.63
CA GLU A 62 0.94 -18.20 -1.92
C GLU A 62 1.84 -17.39 -2.84
N LEU A 63 1.26 -16.75 -3.87
CA LEU A 63 2.02 -15.91 -4.80
C LEU A 63 2.51 -14.64 -4.11
N ILE A 64 1.66 -14.02 -3.27
CA ILE A 64 2.02 -12.82 -2.52
C ILE A 64 3.12 -13.12 -1.51
N LEU A 65 2.98 -14.18 -0.73
CA LEU A 65 3.96 -14.56 0.29
C LEU A 65 5.33 -14.90 -0.33
N GLY A 66 5.34 -15.57 -1.50
CA GLY A 66 6.58 -15.86 -2.20
C GLY A 66 7.36 -14.60 -2.58
N ILE A 67 6.70 -13.64 -3.25
CA ILE A 67 7.37 -12.38 -3.66
C ILE A 67 7.79 -11.52 -2.47
N VAL A 68 7.03 -11.54 -1.38
CA VAL A 68 7.39 -10.80 -0.16
C VAL A 68 8.59 -11.43 0.53
N ALA A 69 8.63 -12.76 0.67
CA ALA A 69 9.77 -13.47 1.26
C ALA A 69 11.07 -13.18 0.51
N ASP A 70 11.04 -13.26 -0.82
CA ASP A 70 12.21 -12.96 -1.66
C ASP A 70 12.65 -11.49 -1.50
N ARG A 71 11.70 -10.56 -1.36
CA ARG A 71 12.00 -9.13 -1.26
C ARG A 71 12.55 -8.72 0.10
N VAL A 72 11.99 -9.22 1.20
CA VAL A 72 12.47 -8.89 2.55
C VAL A 72 13.85 -9.50 2.84
N ALA A 73 14.25 -10.55 2.12
CA ALA A 73 15.58 -11.15 2.23
C ALA A 73 16.69 -10.30 1.59
N GLN A 74 16.36 -9.24 0.83
CA GLN A 74 17.36 -8.40 0.17
C GLN A 74 18.15 -7.56 1.19
N PRO A 75 19.44 -7.25 0.89
CA PRO A 75 20.32 -6.54 1.81
C PRO A 75 19.81 -5.18 2.29
N ASP A 76 19.06 -4.47 1.45
CA ASP A 76 18.49 -3.15 1.79
C ASP A 76 17.37 -3.21 2.83
N CYS A 77 16.81 -4.40 3.07
CA CYS A 77 15.78 -4.64 4.10
C CYS A 77 16.35 -4.95 5.49
N GLN A 78 17.67 -5.12 5.64
CA GLN A 78 18.29 -5.46 6.93
C GLN A 78 18.11 -4.38 8.00
N GLY A 79 18.05 -3.10 7.61
CA GLY A 79 17.79 -1.96 8.50
C GLY A 79 16.31 -1.80 8.89
N GLY A 80 15.44 -2.54 8.23
CA GLY A 80 13.99 -2.47 8.34
C GLY A 80 13.31 -2.27 6.99
N PHE A 81 11.98 -2.28 6.99
CA PHE A 81 11.16 -2.13 5.79
C PHE A 81 9.73 -1.72 6.13
N ILE A 82 9.00 -1.27 5.11
CA ILE A 82 7.58 -0.94 5.16
C ILE A 82 6.85 -1.89 4.20
N LEU A 83 5.90 -2.67 4.70
CA LEU A 83 5.00 -3.47 3.88
C LEU A 83 3.76 -2.65 3.50
N ASP A 84 3.53 -2.44 2.20
CA ASP A 84 2.32 -1.80 1.66
C ASP A 84 1.56 -2.79 0.79
N GLY A 85 0.31 -3.09 1.21
CA GLY A 85 -0.57 -4.00 0.50
C GLY A 85 -0.36 -5.48 0.81
N VAL A 86 0.37 -5.80 1.85
CA VAL A 86 0.47 -7.12 2.51
C VAL A 86 0.72 -6.91 4.01
N PRO A 87 0.10 -7.72 4.90
CA PRO A 87 -0.94 -8.71 4.62
C PRO A 87 -2.29 -8.07 4.23
N ARG A 88 -3.12 -8.83 3.50
CA ARG A 88 -4.51 -8.47 3.21
C ARG A 88 -5.50 -9.54 3.66
N THR A 89 -5.02 -10.68 4.11
CA THR A 89 -5.81 -11.77 4.67
C THR A 89 -5.21 -12.21 6.00
N LEU A 90 -6.03 -12.84 6.85
CA LEU A 90 -5.55 -13.41 8.11
C LEU A 90 -4.47 -14.47 7.86
N ALA A 91 -4.65 -15.30 6.83
CA ALA A 91 -3.67 -16.32 6.46
C ALA A 91 -2.30 -15.72 6.10
N GLN A 92 -2.26 -14.57 5.38
CA GLN A 92 -1.02 -13.86 5.11
C GLN A 92 -0.36 -13.33 6.40
N ALA A 93 -1.15 -12.77 7.33
CA ALA A 93 -0.65 -12.27 8.60
C ALA A 93 -0.05 -13.38 9.46
N GLU A 94 -0.76 -14.50 9.58
CA GLU A 94 -0.29 -15.69 10.31
C GLU A 94 0.97 -16.28 9.68
N ALA A 95 1.06 -16.31 8.34
CA ALA A 95 2.24 -16.80 7.64
C ALA A 95 3.46 -15.90 7.88
N LEU A 96 3.30 -14.57 7.91
CA LEU A 96 4.39 -13.64 8.24
C LEU A 96 4.89 -13.85 9.69
N GLU A 97 3.98 -14.02 10.65
CA GLU A 97 4.34 -14.32 12.04
C GLU A 97 5.06 -15.69 12.16
N ALA A 98 4.53 -16.72 11.49
CA ALA A 98 5.13 -18.07 11.48
C ALA A 98 6.53 -18.10 10.83
N ALA A 99 6.76 -17.27 9.82
CA ALA A 99 8.06 -17.09 9.19
C ALA A 99 9.08 -16.30 10.06
N GLY A 100 8.65 -15.81 11.23
CA GLY A 100 9.51 -15.05 12.14
C GLY A 100 9.81 -13.63 11.65
N VAL A 101 9.01 -13.09 10.74
CA VAL A 101 9.13 -11.70 10.27
C VAL A 101 8.67 -10.79 11.40
N LYS A 102 9.63 -10.21 12.11
CA LYS A 102 9.32 -9.31 13.22
C LYS A 102 8.70 -8.01 12.68
N ILE A 103 7.46 -7.71 13.05
CA ILE A 103 6.79 -6.44 12.78
C ILE A 103 6.74 -5.62 14.07
N ASP A 104 7.26 -4.40 14.02
CA ASP A 104 7.30 -3.51 15.16
C ASP A 104 5.97 -2.74 15.34
N HIS A 105 5.42 -2.18 14.25
CA HIS A 105 4.14 -1.47 14.26
C HIS A 105 3.32 -1.76 13.00
N VAL A 106 2.01 -1.73 13.17
CA VAL A 106 1.02 -1.82 12.11
C VAL A 106 0.18 -0.55 12.15
N VAL A 107 0.34 0.28 11.14
CA VAL A 107 -0.34 1.58 11.04
C VAL A 107 -1.57 1.42 10.15
N SER A 108 -2.75 1.56 10.72
CA SER A 108 -4.01 1.58 9.97
C SER A 108 -4.43 3.01 9.68
N ILE A 109 -4.49 3.36 8.38
CA ILE A 109 -4.90 4.69 7.91
C ILE A 109 -6.39 4.64 7.65
N GLU A 110 -7.16 5.33 8.50
CA GLU A 110 -8.62 5.30 8.50
C GLU A 110 -9.19 6.44 7.66
N VAL A 111 -10.02 6.08 6.70
CA VAL A 111 -10.71 7.02 5.79
C VAL A 111 -12.10 6.46 5.49
N ASP A 112 -13.12 7.32 5.48
CA ASP A 112 -14.50 6.94 5.12
C ASP A 112 -14.59 6.48 3.65
N ASP A 113 -15.41 5.45 3.39
CA ASP A 113 -15.59 4.89 2.03
C ASP A 113 -16.04 5.92 1.00
N ARG A 114 -16.88 6.89 1.40
CA ARG A 114 -17.34 7.95 0.49
C ARG A 114 -16.20 8.86 0.05
N GLU A 115 -15.26 9.13 0.95
CA GLU A 115 -14.06 9.88 0.64
C GLU A 115 -13.11 9.07 -0.25
N ILE A 116 -13.00 7.77 -0.01
CA ILE A 116 -12.22 6.83 -0.83
C ILE A 116 -12.66 6.87 -2.31
N GLU A 117 -13.97 6.82 -2.59
CA GLU A 117 -14.47 6.88 -3.97
C GLU A 117 -14.01 8.17 -4.67
N GLY A 118 -14.08 9.30 -3.99
CA GLY A 118 -13.59 10.59 -4.50
C GLY A 118 -12.09 10.60 -4.76
N ARG A 119 -11.30 10.06 -3.82
CA ARG A 119 -9.84 9.97 -3.95
C ARG A 119 -9.40 9.08 -5.11
N MET A 120 -10.08 7.95 -5.31
CA MET A 120 -9.71 6.99 -6.36
C MET A 120 -9.96 7.53 -7.76
N THR A 121 -11.06 8.25 -7.97
CA THR A 121 -11.38 8.88 -9.26
C THR A 121 -10.41 10.00 -9.63
N GLY A 122 -9.89 10.73 -8.64
CA GLY A 122 -8.89 11.80 -8.82
C GLY A 122 -7.45 11.30 -8.94
N ARG A 123 -7.18 10.02 -8.66
CA ARG A 123 -5.82 9.47 -8.67
C ARG A 123 -5.23 9.43 -10.07
N ARG A 124 -3.94 9.79 -10.13
CA ARG A 124 -3.07 9.62 -11.30
C ARG A 124 -1.81 8.89 -10.87
N VAL A 125 -1.28 8.04 -11.71
CA VAL A 125 -0.07 7.26 -11.40
C VAL A 125 0.88 7.31 -12.56
N CYS A 126 2.15 7.48 -12.29
CA CYS A 126 3.16 7.43 -13.32
C CYS A 126 3.30 6.01 -13.88
N GLY A 127 3.10 5.85 -15.19
CA GLY A 127 3.26 4.57 -15.88
C GLY A 127 4.69 4.03 -15.86
N LYS A 128 5.70 4.90 -15.59
CA LYS A 128 7.13 4.53 -15.62
C LYS A 128 7.69 4.20 -14.23
N CYS A 129 7.44 5.04 -13.20
CA CYS A 129 8.06 4.86 -11.88
C CYS A 129 7.05 4.54 -10.76
N GLY A 130 5.76 4.53 -11.05
CA GLY A 130 4.72 4.20 -10.08
C GLY A 130 4.35 5.31 -9.10
N ALA A 131 5.01 6.48 -9.15
CA ALA A 131 4.70 7.63 -8.28
C ALA A 131 3.23 8.02 -8.38
N SER A 132 2.62 8.36 -7.23
CA SER A 132 1.19 8.62 -7.13
C SER A 132 0.91 10.10 -6.97
N PHE A 133 -0.05 10.60 -7.75
CA PHE A 133 -0.55 11.98 -7.73
C PHE A 133 -2.06 11.98 -7.58
N HIS A 134 -2.60 13.15 -7.27
CA HIS A 134 -4.05 13.38 -7.25
C HIS A 134 -4.35 14.75 -7.83
N ILE A 135 -5.39 14.84 -8.66
CA ILE A 135 -5.73 16.06 -9.41
C ILE A 135 -5.97 17.30 -8.54
N THR A 136 -6.30 17.12 -7.25
CA THR A 136 -6.54 18.23 -6.30
C THR A 136 -5.65 18.15 -5.06
N ALA A 137 -5.50 16.98 -4.42
CA ALA A 137 -4.81 16.85 -3.14
C ALA A 137 -3.26 16.83 -3.27
N ASN A 138 -2.73 16.32 -4.38
CA ASN A 138 -1.30 16.29 -4.69
C ASN A 138 -1.12 16.37 -6.20
N PRO A 139 -1.40 17.54 -6.82
CA PRO A 139 -1.31 17.68 -8.26
C PRO A 139 0.16 17.67 -8.74
N PRO A 140 0.43 17.15 -9.95
CA PRO A 140 1.75 17.27 -10.54
C PRO A 140 2.03 18.74 -10.90
N LYS A 141 3.30 19.13 -10.98
CA LYS A 141 3.72 20.48 -11.38
C LYS A 141 3.29 20.80 -12.82
N ILE A 142 3.30 19.79 -13.68
CA ILE A 142 2.85 19.87 -15.07
C ILE A 142 1.80 18.78 -15.25
N ASP A 143 0.59 19.18 -15.70
CA ASP A 143 -0.51 18.23 -15.88
C ASP A 143 -0.10 17.08 -16.81
N GLY A 144 -0.44 15.85 -16.40
CA GLY A 144 -0.12 14.64 -17.12
C GLY A 144 1.35 14.16 -17.04
N ILE A 145 2.25 14.90 -16.38
CA ILE A 145 3.69 14.58 -16.31
C ILE A 145 4.13 14.31 -14.87
N CYS A 146 4.86 13.21 -14.68
CA CYS A 146 5.40 12.83 -13.39
C CYS A 146 6.56 13.74 -12.96
N ASP A 147 6.46 14.35 -11.78
CA ASP A 147 7.50 15.22 -11.21
C ASP A 147 8.82 14.49 -10.91
N SER A 148 8.74 13.17 -10.66
CA SER A 148 9.92 12.39 -10.24
C SER A 148 10.75 11.88 -11.42
N CYS A 149 10.13 11.54 -12.57
CA CYS A 149 10.85 10.90 -13.68
C CYS A 149 10.47 11.38 -15.08
N GLY A 150 9.56 12.37 -15.19
CA GLY A 150 9.08 12.92 -16.47
C GLY A 150 8.19 11.94 -17.27
N GLY A 151 7.80 10.80 -16.71
CA GLY A 151 6.91 9.84 -17.35
C GLY A 151 5.47 10.32 -17.40
N GLU A 152 4.66 9.72 -18.28
CA GLU A 152 3.23 10.01 -18.40
C GLU A 152 2.45 9.55 -17.17
N LEU A 153 1.48 10.37 -16.72
CA LEU A 153 0.54 10.02 -15.67
C LEU A 153 -0.71 9.39 -16.28
N ILE A 154 -1.07 8.22 -15.80
CA ILE A 154 -2.20 7.43 -16.27
C ILE A 154 -3.23 7.20 -15.16
N ILE A 155 -4.46 6.91 -15.55
CA ILE A 155 -5.50 6.38 -14.66
C ILE A 155 -5.33 4.86 -14.62
N ARG A 156 -5.31 4.27 -13.43
CA ARG A 156 -5.26 2.82 -13.29
C ARG A 156 -6.58 2.18 -13.70
N LYS A 157 -6.54 1.01 -14.31
CA LYS A 157 -7.76 0.25 -14.66
C LYS A 157 -8.57 -0.13 -13.41
N ASP A 158 -7.88 -0.47 -12.33
CA ASP A 158 -8.49 -0.83 -11.04
C ASP A 158 -9.03 0.37 -10.24
N ASP A 159 -9.01 1.59 -10.81
CA ASP A 159 -9.64 2.80 -10.27
C ASP A 159 -10.99 3.12 -10.91
N ALA A 160 -11.50 2.25 -11.79
CA ALA A 160 -12.86 2.35 -12.29
C ALA A 160 -13.87 2.23 -11.13
N PRO A 161 -14.97 3.02 -11.10
CA PRO A 161 -15.88 3.07 -9.95
C PRO A 161 -16.42 1.71 -9.51
N GLU A 162 -16.73 0.83 -10.43
CA GLU A 162 -17.21 -0.53 -10.12
C GLU A 162 -16.12 -1.37 -9.45
N THR A 163 -14.88 -1.29 -9.97
CA THR A 163 -13.73 -1.99 -9.40
C THR A 163 -13.39 -1.45 -8.01
N VAL A 164 -13.50 -0.13 -7.80
CA VAL A 164 -13.29 0.50 -6.48
C VAL A 164 -14.28 -0.05 -5.46
N ARG A 165 -15.57 -0.14 -5.80
CA ARG A 165 -16.58 -0.72 -4.90
C ARG A 165 -16.30 -2.17 -4.56
N ASN A 166 -15.90 -2.98 -5.56
CA ASN A 166 -15.49 -4.36 -5.29
C ASN A 166 -14.28 -4.42 -4.35
N ARG A 167 -13.27 -3.57 -4.57
CA ARG A 167 -12.07 -3.51 -3.70
C ARG A 167 -12.41 -3.11 -2.27
N LEU A 168 -13.38 -2.20 -2.05
CA LEU A 168 -13.87 -1.85 -0.72
C LEU A 168 -14.59 -3.03 -0.08
N ALA A 169 -15.49 -3.70 -0.80
CA ALA A 169 -16.17 -4.90 -0.30
C ALA A 169 -15.18 -6.01 0.09
N VAL A 170 -14.18 -6.27 -0.74
CA VAL A 170 -13.11 -7.23 -0.44
C VAL A 170 -12.29 -6.79 0.78
N TYR A 171 -11.95 -5.50 0.90
CA TYR A 171 -11.23 -4.96 2.06
C TYR A 171 -11.99 -5.22 3.37
N HIS A 172 -13.26 -4.85 3.44
CA HIS A 172 -14.08 -5.06 4.64
C HIS A 172 -14.27 -6.55 4.97
N ALA A 173 -14.42 -7.40 3.95
CA ALA A 173 -14.61 -8.84 4.16
C ALA A 173 -13.34 -9.58 4.60
N THR A 174 -12.15 -9.13 4.19
CA THR A 174 -10.92 -9.94 4.34
C THR A 174 -9.77 -9.24 5.03
N THR A 175 -9.64 -7.91 4.89
CA THR A 175 -8.47 -7.17 5.36
C THR A 175 -8.73 -6.43 6.68
N GLU A 176 -9.92 -5.92 6.86
CA GLU A 176 -10.28 -5.14 8.06
C GLU A 176 -10.14 -5.95 9.35
N VAL A 177 -10.37 -7.26 9.29
CA VAL A 177 -10.18 -8.19 10.43
C VAL A 177 -8.74 -8.20 10.97
N LEU A 178 -7.77 -7.75 10.19
CA LEU A 178 -6.37 -7.63 10.61
C LEU A 178 -6.18 -6.58 11.70
N LYS A 179 -7.07 -5.61 11.81
CA LYS A 179 -7.05 -4.62 12.90
C LYS A 179 -7.21 -5.32 14.24
N ASP A 180 -8.16 -6.24 14.34
CA ASP A 180 -8.36 -7.04 15.57
C ASP A 180 -7.17 -7.96 15.83
N PHE A 181 -6.63 -8.59 14.78
CA PHE A 181 -5.47 -9.47 14.90
C PHE A 181 -4.25 -8.74 15.47
N TYR A 182 -3.84 -7.62 14.86
CA TYR A 182 -2.69 -6.85 15.33
C TYR A 182 -2.97 -6.02 16.57
N GLY A 183 -4.22 -5.65 16.82
CA GLY A 183 -4.68 -5.05 18.08
C GLY A 183 -4.45 -5.96 19.27
N LYS A 184 -4.79 -7.25 19.16
CA LYS A 184 -4.52 -8.27 20.20
C LYS A 184 -3.03 -8.47 20.44
N LEU A 185 -2.19 -8.27 19.44
CA LEU A 185 -0.73 -8.33 19.57
C LEU A 185 -0.11 -7.04 20.14
N GLY A 186 -0.93 -5.99 20.36
CA GLY A 186 -0.45 -4.70 20.87
C GLY A 186 0.40 -3.91 19.88
N ARG A 187 0.28 -4.19 18.57
CA ARG A 187 1.09 -3.56 17.51
C ARG A 187 0.31 -2.59 16.64
N LEU A 188 -1.01 -2.55 16.76
CA LEU A 188 -1.87 -1.69 15.94
C LEU A 188 -1.82 -0.25 16.41
N VAL A 189 -1.72 0.66 15.45
CA VAL A 189 -1.89 2.10 15.62
C VAL A 189 -2.87 2.59 14.54
N GLU A 190 -3.90 3.31 14.94
CA GLU A 190 -4.86 3.90 14.01
C GLU A 190 -4.59 5.39 13.84
N VAL A 191 -4.59 5.85 12.58
CA VAL A 191 -4.32 7.25 12.22
C VAL A 191 -5.42 7.75 11.29
N ASN A 192 -5.91 8.95 11.56
CA ASN A 192 -6.90 9.60 10.70
C ASN A 192 -6.28 9.96 9.34
N GLY A 193 -6.72 9.31 8.27
CA GLY A 193 -6.28 9.56 6.90
C GLY A 193 -7.07 10.66 6.19
N SER A 194 -8.15 11.22 6.79
CA SER A 194 -8.97 12.28 6.19
C SER A 194 -8.40 13.70 6.40
N GLN A 195 -7.23 13.81 7.02
CA GLN A 195 -6.51 15.08 7.20
C GLN A 195 -5.47 15.30 6.09
N SER A 196 -4.68 16.38 6.16
CA SER A 196 -3.63 16.63 5.18
C SER A 196 -2.56 15.53 5.18
N ILE A 197 -1.88 15.36 4.06
CA ILE A 197 -0.82 14.35 3.89
C ILE A 197 0.27 14.52 4.95
N GLU A 198 0.69 15.76 5.20
CA GLU A 198 1.74 16.12 6.17
C GLU A 198 1.29 15.79 7.59
N LYS A 199 0.05 16.17 7.95
CA LYS A 199 -0.48 15.92 9.29
C LYS A 199 -0.64 14.43 9.56
N ALA A 200 -1.14 13.66 8.60
CA ALA A 200 -1.21 12.19 8.71
C ALA A 200 0.19 11.57 8.89
N ASN A 201 1.20 12.09 8.18
CA ASN A 201 2.58 11.64 8.34
C ASN A 201 3.16 11.94 9.71
N GLU A 202 2.93 13.16 10.25
CA GLU A 202 3.34 13.53 11.60
C GLU A 202 2.71 12.62 12.66
N ASP A 203 1.42 12.35 12.53
CA ASP A 203 0.69 11.47 13.46
C ASP A 203 1.21 10.03 13.40
N ILE A 204 1.52 9.52 12.20
CA ILE A 204 2.16 8.21 12.02
C ILE A 204 3.51 8.16 12.75
N LEU A 205 4.38 9.15 12.50
CA LEU A 205 5.72 9.18 13.11
C LEU A 205 5.66 9.28 14.63
N ALA A 206 4.76 10.10 15.15
CA ALA A 206 4.52 10.23 16.60
C ALA A 206 4.05 8.89 17.19
N ALA A 207 3.10 8.21 16.52
CA ALA A 207 2.52 6.98 17.00
C ALA A 207 3.50 5.78 17.00
N ILE A 208 4.44 5.74 16.06
CA ILE A 208 5.50 4.70 16.02
C ILE A 208 6.74 5.09 16.85
N GLY A 209 6.72 6.22 17.55
CA GLY A 209 7.84 6.71 18.38
C GLY A 209 9.09 7.08 17.58
N ALA A 210 8.95 7.38 16.29
CA ALA A 210 10.08 7.81 15.47
C ALA A 210 10.51 9.23 15.84
N LYS A 211 11.77 9.39 16.24
CA LYS A 211 12.39 10.71 16.42
C LYS A 211 12.90 11.17 15.05
N VAL A 212 12.27 12.17 14.49
CA VAL A 212 12.65 12.81 13.22
C VAL A 212 13.24 14.17 13.50
#